data_9ee23a09194ae4e4c14c37fe166fd325
#
_entry.id   9ee23a09194ae4e4c14c37fe166fd325
#
_cell.length_a   1.000
_cell.length_b   1.000
_cell.length_c   1.000
_cell.angle_alpha   90.00
_cell.angle_beta   90.00
_cell.angle_gamma   90.00
#
_symmetry.space_group_name_H-M   'P 1'
#
loop_
_entity.id
_entity.type
_entity.pdbx_description
1 polymer ?
#
loop_
_entity_poly.entity_id
_entity_poly.type
_entity_poly.pdbx_seq_one_letter_code
_entity_poly.pdbx_strand_id
1 'polypeptide(L)'
;MTRGPAIAAAQEHDTTPRSRGERIRAELLLLMDYRAAGVDVEAGRAFVQRIKTGVEATHRPEVVGGLGGFGGMIRLPQGLKRPLLVSGTDGVGTKLELAQEHHNHHEVGIDLVAMCINDVITSGAEPLFFLDYMATGALSPDAMATVVEGIADGCRQSGCALLGGETAEMPGFYPPGRYDLAGFCVAVVDEDAVIDGSEVQAGDRIVGVSSSGVHSNGFSLVRKILETNGVSAETRFGSDDQPLIQALLKPTHLYGALVKRLIESDTPLHAMAHITGGGIPENLPRCLPDGLIAKVAPERWPRSELFSWLQSHGEIKERDLWHTFNLGIGYCLVLPGAAVEAAIEHCEQQGFKAWDIGEIMATTGHDDSPVLGLPA
;
A
#
# COMPACT_ATOMS: atom_id res chain seq x y z
N MET A 1 18.88 23.35 -79.61
CA MET A 1 18.38 22.17 -80.34
C MET A 1 18.27 21.08 -79.31
N THR A 2 17.23 20.45 -78.93
CA THR A 2 15.86 20.24 -79.37
C THR A 2 15.09 19.77 -78.11
N ARG A 3 13.87 20.20 -78.04
CA ARG A 3 12.92 19.82 -76.93
C ARG A 3 12.46 18.38 -77.10
N GLY A 4 12.25 17.67 -76.00
CA GLY A 4 11.43 16.46 -75.94
C GLY A 4 10.37 16.62 -74.79
N PRO A 5 9.12 16.20 -75.01
CA PRO A 5 8.00 16.62 -74.22
C PRO A 5 7.76 15.79 -72.96
N ALA A 6 7.24 16.47 -71.94
CA ALA A 6 6.71 15.88 -70.71
C ALA A 6 5.46 15.05 -71.03
N ILE A 7 5.41 13.82 -70.49
CA ILE A 7 4.17 13.01 -70.41
C ILE A 7 3.66 13.14 -69.00
N ALA A 8 2.56 13.88 -68.84
CA ALA A 8 1.76 13.88 -67.60
C ALA A 8 0.94 12.60 -67.60
N ALA A 9 1.22 11.72 -66.62
CA ALA A 9 0.36 10.59 -66.33
C ALA A 9 -0.82 11.10 -65.45
N ALA A 10 -1.99 11.13 -66.03
CA ALA A 10 -3.25 11.35 -65.31
C ALA A 10 -3.50 10.14 -64.41
N GLN A 11 -3.60 10.39 -63.11
CA GLN A 11 -4.18 9.39 -62.18
C GLN A 11 -5.68 9.31 -62.46
N GLU A 12 -6.10 8.21 -63.07
CA GLU A 12 -7.50 7.85 -63.14
C GLU A 12 -8.01 7.59 -61.74
N HIS A 13 -8.88 8.46 -61.23
CA HIS A 13 -9.69 8.19 -60.07
C HIS A 13 -10.67 7.06 -60.43
N ASP A 14 -10.43 5.88 -59.87
CA ASP A 14 -11.37 4.76 -59.92
C ASP A 14 -12.72 5.18 -59.23
N THR A 15 -13.70 5.47 -60.06
CA THR A 15 -15.06 5.89 -59.69
C THR A 15 -16.04 4.71 -59.60
N THR A 16 -15.57 3.49 -59.46
CA THR A 16 -16.48 2.34 -59.28
C THR A 16 -17.28 2.50 -57.98
N PRO A 17 -18.63 2.42 -58.03
CA PRO A 17 -19.43 2.53 -56.85
C PRO A 17 -19.18 1.32 -55.91
N ARG A 18 -18.54 1.59 -54.75
CA ARG A 18 -18.31 0.57 -53.73
C ARG A 18 -19.64 -0.11 -53.33
N SER A 19 -19.61 -1.44 -53.23
CA SER A 19 -20.77 -2.21 -52.78
C SER A 19 -21.26 -1.69 -51.38
N ARG A 20 -22.52 -1.92 -51.06
CA ARG A 20 -23.10 -1.55 -49.75
C ARG A 20 -22.24 -2.14 -48.60
N GLY A 21 -21.69 -3.35 -48.77
CA GLY A 21 -20.81 -3.99 -47.77
C GLY A 21 -19.46 -3.30 -47.65
N GLU A 22 -18.89 -2.79 -48.75
CA GLU A 22 -17.61 -2.04 -48.74
C GLU A 22 -17.78 -0.66 -48.13
N ARG A 23 -18.95 0.01 -48.32
CA ARG A 23 -19.24 1.29 -47.67
C ARG A 23 -19.41 1.09 -46.16
N ILE A 24 -20.16 0.08 -45.72
CA ILE A 24 -20.34 -0.25 -44.29
C ILE A 24 -18.98 -0.62 -43.68
N ARG A 25 -18.13 -1.38 -44.39
CA ARG A 25 -16.79 -1.72 -43.87
C ARG A 25 -15.86 -0.52 -43.84
N ALA A 26 -15.95 0.40 -44.80
CA ALA A 26 -15.21 1.65 -44.79
C ALA A 26 -15.69 2.62 -43.69
N GLU A 27 -16.99 2.71 -43.47
CA GLU A 27 -17.58 3.46 -42.35
C GLU A 27 -17.22 2.85 -41.00
N LEU A 28 -17.21 1.53 -40.83
CA LEU A 28 -16.70 0.81 -39.65
C LEU A 28 -15.21 1.01 -39.45
N LEU A 29 -14.40 1.04 -40.53
CA LEU A 29 -12.96 1.34 -40.45
C LEU A 29 -12.64 2.80 -40.13
N LEU A 30 -13.51 3.75 -40.52
CA LEU A 30 -13.43 5.16 -40.14
C LEU A 30 -13.82 5.44 -38.68
N LEU A 31 -14.51 4.49 -38.05
CA LEU A 31 -14.92 4.53 -36.64
C LEU A 31 -13.99 3.76 -35.71
N MET A 32 -12.96 3.07 -36.21
CA MET A 32 -11.98 2.37 -35.40
C MET A 32 -10.84 3.31 -35.01
N ASP A 33 -11.04 4.02 -33.90
CA ASP A 33 -10.02 4.78 -33.20
C ASP A 33 -9.79 4.21 -31.78
N TYR A 34 -8.82 4.76 -31.06
CA TYR A 34 -8.53 4.36 -29.70
C TYR A 34 -9.74 4.50 -28.77
N ARG A 35 -10.58 5.52 -28.96
CA ARG A 35 -11.81 5.72 -28.17
C ARG A 35 -12.84 4.63 -28.44
N ALA A 36 -13.00 4.22 -29.70
CA ALA A 36 -13.85 3.08 -30.07
C ALA A 36 -13.30 1.73 -29.52
N ALA A 37 -12.00 1.65 -29.29
CA ALA A 37 -11.36 0.52 -28.62
C ALA A 37 -11.42 0.59 -27.09
N GLY A 38 -12.02 1.64 -26.52
CA GLY A 38 -12.21 1.81 -25.07
C GLY A 38 -11.11 2.59 -24.36
N VAL A 39 -10.24 3.33 -25.08
CA VAL A 39 -9.17 4.15 -24.49
C VAL A 39 -9.36 5.62 -24.85
N ASP A 40 -9.58 6.49 -23.83
CA ASP A 40 -9.76 7.92 -24.01
C ASP A 40 -8.50 8.72 -23.64
N VAL A 41 -7.66 9.00 -24.64
CA VAL A 41 -6.41 9.76 -24.48
C VAL A 41 -6.63 11.18 -23.95
N GLU A 42 -7.77 11.84 -24.27
CA GLU A 42 -8.06 13.19 -23.79
C GLU A 42 -8.44 13.16 -22.31
N ALA A 43 -9.23 12.17 -21.89
CA ALA A 43 -9.53 11.93 -20.48
C ALA A 43 -8.25 11.66 -19.67
N GLY A 44 -7.32 10.88 -20.21
CA GLY A 44 -6.01 10.66 -19.59
C GLY A 44 -5.19 11.94 -19.42
N ARG A 45 -5.15 12.81 -20.42
CA ARG A 45 -4.48 14.13 -20.32
C ARG A 45 -5.11 15.03 -19.28
N ALA A 46 -6.45 15.11 -19.26
CA ALA A 46 -7.19 15.88 -18.28
C ALA A 46 -6.96 15.38 -16.85
N PHE A 47 -6.92 14.05 -16.68
CA PHE A 47 -6.59 13.41 -15.41
C PHE A 47 -5.20 13.82 -14.90
N VAL A 48 -4.15 13.71 -15.73
CA VAL A 48 -2.79 14.12 -15.35
C VAL A 48 -2.72 15.59 -14.93
N GLN A 49 -3.42 16.48 -15.62
CA GLN A 49 -3.49 17.90 -15.22
C GLN A 49 -4.17 18.10 -13.87
N ARG A 50 -5.19 17.31 -13.57
CA ARG A 50 -5.93 17.39 -12.31
C ARG A 50 -5.10 16.97 -11.10
N ILE A 51 -4.34 15.89 -11.22
CA ILE A 51 -3.54 15.35 -10.10
C ILE A 51 -2.24 16.14 -9.87
N LYS A 52 -1.77 16.90 -10.86
CA LYS A 52 -0.45 17.53 -10.88
C LYS A 52 -0.11 18.31 -9.61
N THR A 53 -1.00 19.18 -9.16
CA THR A 53 -0.77 20.02 -7.97
C THR A 53 -0.63 19.18 -6.70
N GLY A 54 -1.46 18.14 -6.52
CA GLY A 54 -1.39 17.22 -5.39
C GLY A 54 -0.09 16.42 -5.37
N VAL A 55 0.34 15.93 -6.53
CA VAL A 55 1.61 15.22 -6.71
C VAL A 55 2.81 16.11 -6.41
N GLU A 56 2.88 17.30 -7.02
CA GLU A 56 3.97 18.25 -6.80
C GLU A 56 4.06 18.73 -5.33
N ALA A 57 2.94 18.77 -4.60
CA ALA A 57 2.91 19.11 -3.18
C ALA A 57 3.60 18.06 -2.28
N THR A 58 3.87 16.85 -2.79
CA THR A 58 4.66 15.82 -2.08
C THR A 58 6.16 15.97 -2.29
N HIS A 59 6.59 16.81 -3.25
CA HIS A 59 7.99 16.87 -3.67
C HIS A 59 8.89 17.38 -2.55
N ARG A 60 9.98 16.67 -2.35
CA ARG A 60 11.08 17.00 -1.46
C ARG A 60 12.12 17.86 -2.19
N PRO A 61 13.02 18.57 -1.46
CA PRO A 61 14.09 19.37 -2.09
C PRO A 61 15.01 18.57 -3.02
N GLU A 62 15.11 17.25 -2.79
CA GLU A 62 15.92 16.34 -3.59
C GLU A 62 15.33 16.02 -4.97
N VAL A 63 14.02 16.24 -5.18
CA VAL A 63 13.36 15.99 -6.48
C VAL A 63 13.92 16.92 -7.54
N VAL A 64 14.21 16.38 -8.72
CA VAL A 64 14.75 17.11 -9.88
C VAL A 64 13.78 17.07 -11.03
N GLY A 65 13.30 18.22 -11.45
CA GLY A 65 12.30 18.33 -12.51
C GLY A 65 10.87 18.30 -11.97
N GLY A 66 9.91 17.96 -12.81
CA GLY A 66 8.48 17.93 -12.50
C GLY A 66 7.78 16.74 -13.15
N LEU A 67 6.49 16.62 -12.91
CA LEU A 67 5.64 15.57 -13.47
C LEU A 67 5.54 15.70 -15.00
N GLY A 68 5.56 14.59 -15.73
CA GLY A 68 5.32 14.51 -17.19
C GLY A 68 6.55 14.18 -18.03
N GLY A 69 7.71 13.89 -17.43
CA GLY A 69 8.86 13.28 -18.12
C GLY A 69 8.70 11.77 -18.27
N PHE A 70 9.60 11.12 -19.02
CA PHE A 70 9.64 9.66 -19.13
C PHE A 70 10.05 8.95 -17.85
N GLY A 71 10.66 9.68 -16.91
CA GLY A 71 11.04 9.16 -15.59
C GLY A 71 11.23 10.29 -14.61
N GLY A 72 10.99 10.02 -13.34
CA GLY A 72 11.28 10.91 -12.23
C GLY A 72 12.75 10.84 -11.83
N MET A 73 13.29 11.96 -11.37
CA MET A 73 14.68 12.06 -10.89
C MET A 73 14.73 12.61 -9.47
N ILE A 74 15.54 11.98 -8.62
CA ILE A 74 15.75 12.42 -7.26
C ILE A 74 17.24 12.32 -6.90
N ARG A 75 17.75 13.29 -6.15
CA ARG A 75 19.09 13.21 -5.56
C ARG A 75 19.03 12.41 -4.26
N LEU A 76 20.11 11.71 -3.95
CA LEU A 76 20.25 11.18 -2.59
C LEU A 76 20.44 12.34 -1.60
N PRO A 77 19.86 12.24 -0.38
CA PRO A 77 20.11 13.20 0.69
C PRO A 77 21.60 13.36 0.96
N GLN A 78 22.00 14.57 1.38
CA GLN A 78 23.38 14.83 1.75
C GLN A 78 23.72 14.26 3.13
N GLY A 79 24.98 13.94 3.36
CA GLY A 79 25.48 13.47 4.66
C GLY A 79 25.59 11.96 4.81
N LEU A 80 25.01 11.19 3.88
CA LEU A 80 25.16 9.74 3.84
C LEU A 80 26.59 9.36 3.45
N LYS A 81 27.17 8.38 4.15
CA LYS A 81 28.56 7.92 3.91
C LYS A 81 28.60 6.73 2.96
N ARG A 82 27.77 5.75 3.21
CA ARG A 82 27.63 4.51 2.42
C ARG A 82 26.14 4.17 2.22
N PRO A 83 25.43 4.96 1.38
CA PRO A 83 23.99 4.81 1.23
C PRO A 83 23.61 3.48 0.59
N LEU A 84 22.68 2.78 1.22
CA LEU A 84 21.96 1.64 0.67
C LEU A 84 20.54 2.07 0.29
N LEU A 85 20.09 1.62 -0.88
CA LEU A 85 18.70 1.77 -1.28
C LEU A 85 17.89 0.54 -0.82
N VAL A 86 16.79 0.81 -0.14
CA VAL A 86 15.82 -0.19 0.27
C VAL A 86 14.56 0.00 -0.57
N SER A 87 14.03 -1.06 -1.13
CA SER A 87 12.82 -0.98 -1.96
C SER A 87 11.79 -2.01 -1.52
N GLY A 88 10.52 -1.60 -1.56
CA GLY A 88 9.36 -2.46 -1.32
C GLY A 88 8.29 -2.21 -2.37
N THR A 89 7.53 -3.24 -2.67
CA THR A 89 6.36 -3.17 -3.55
C THR A 89 5.22 -3.96 -2.94
N ASP A 90 4.04 -3.39 -3.00
CA ASP A 90 2.82 -4.04 -2.52
C ASP A 90 1.59 -3.47 -3.26
N GLY A 91 0.45 -4.10 -3.06
CA GLY A 91 -0.87 -3.64 -3.47
C GLY A 91 -1.79 -3.43 -2.28
N VAL A 92 -3.03 -3.05 -2.54
CA VAL A 92 -4.07 -2.94 -1.52
C VAL A 92 -4.82 -4.28 -1.36
N GLY A 93 -4.80 -5.11 -2.39
CA GLY A 93 -5.48 -6.39 -2.40
C GLY A 93 -7.00 -6.27 -2.46
N THR A 94 -7.70 -7.29 -1.97
CA THR A 94 -9.16 -7.40 -2.13
C THR A 94 -9.98 -6.43 -1.27
N LYS A 95 -9.35 -5.58 -0.45
CA LYS A 95 -9.98 -4.39 0.17
C LYS A 95 -10.52 -3.45 -0.91
N LEU A 96 -9.84 -3.37 -2.07
CA LEU A 96 -10.27 -2.56 -3.22
C LEU A 96 -11.71 -2.87 -3.67
N GLU A 97 -12.12 -4.14 -3.64
CA GLU A 97 -13.48 -4.52 -4.04
C GLU A 97 -14.52 -3.85 -3.13
N LEU A 98 -14.31 -3.92 -1.81
CA LEU A 98 -15.20 -3.29 -0.84
C LEU A 98 -15.17 -1.76 -0.95
N ALA A 99 -13.99 -1.20 -1.13
CA ALA A 99 -13.82 0.24 -1.28
C ALA A 99 -14.50 0.79 -2.54
N GLN A 100 -14.37 0.09 -3.68
CA GLN A 100 -15.02 0.47 -4.94
C GLN A 100 -16.55 0.38 -4.84
N GLU A 101 -17.07 -0.67 -4.17
CA GLU A 101 -18.50 -0.85 -3.93
C GLU A 101 -19.09 0.30 -3.09
N HIS A 102 -18.33 0.81 -2.13
CA HIS A 102 -18.75 1.89 -1.23
C HIS A 102 -18.19 3.27 -1.59
N HIS A 103 -17.63 3.45 -2.81
CA HIS A 103 -17.08 4.70 -3.32
C HIS A 103 -16.03 5.35 -2.40
N ASN A 104 -15.29 4.51 -1.68
CA ASN A 104 -14.19 4.93 -0.79
C ASN A 104 -12.85 4.82 -1.54
N HIS A 105 -12.52 5.85 -2.31
CA HIS A 105 -11.36 5.84 -3.20
C HIS A 105 -10.12 6.50 -2.59
N HIS A 106 -10.29 7.44 -1.65
CA HIS A 106 -9.18 8.18 -1.05
C HIS A 106 -8.37 7.30 -0.09
N GLU A 107 -9.02 6.60 0.80
CA GLU A 107 -8.40 5.80 1.85
C GLU A 107 -7.56 4.66 1.28
N VAL A 108 -7.98 4.07 0.16
CA VAL A 108 -7.18 3.01 -0.49
C VAL A 108 -5.89 3.54 -1.12
N GLY A 109 -5.84 4.82 -1.48
CA GLY A 109 -4.59 5.50 -1.86
C GLY A 109 -3.61 5.58 -0.69
N ILE A 110 -4.10 5.90 0.50
CA ILE A 110 -3.29 5.88 1.74
C ILE A 110 -2.86 4.44 2.05
N ASP A 111 -3.76 3.45 1.93
CA ASP A 111 -3.43 2.04 2.13
C ASP A 111 -2.25 1.61 1.25
N LEU A 112 -2.28 1.95 -0.03
CA LEU A 112 -1.23 1.59 -0.99
C LEU A 112 0.15 2.10 -0.52
N VAL A 113 0.21 3.36 -0.11
CA VAL A 113 1.45 3.96 0.39
C VAL A 113 1.88 3.31 1.71
N ALA A 114 0.95 3.09 2.63
CA ALA A 114 1.23 2.50 3.93
C ALA A 114 1.79 1.07 3.81
N MET A 115 1.22 0.24 2.94
CA MET A 115 1.70 -1.13 2.75
C MET A 115 3.17 -1.16 2.30
N CYS A 116 3.56 -0.31 1.35
CA CYS A 116 4.93 -0.25 0.86
C CYS A 116 5.90 0.43 1.84
N ILE A 117 5.50 1.56 2.45
CA ILE A 117 6.38 2.34 3.32
C ILE A 117 6.63 1.63 4.64
N ASN A 118 5.59 1.06 5.26
CA ASN A 118 5.74 0.35 6.53
C ASN A 118 6.71 -0.84 6.43
N ASP A 119 6.85 -1.44 5.25
CA ASP A 119 7.83 -2.50 5.00
C ASP A 119 9.26 -1.94 4.95
N VAL A 120 9.51 -0.92 4.12
CA VAL A 120 10.89 -0.41 3.93
C VAL A 120 11.46 0.24 5.18
N ILE A 121 10.63 0.88 6.01
CA ILE A 121 11.07 1.52 7.25
C ILE A 121 11.46 0.51 8.34
N THR A 122 11.11 -0.79 8.20
CA THR A 122 11.57 -1.82 9.16
C THR A 122 13.08 -1.92 9.24
N SER A 123 13.77 -1.51 8.18
CA SER A 123 15.25 -1.46 8.12
C SER A 123 15.85 -0.15 8.65
N GLY A 124 15.04 0.75 9.21
CA GLY A 124 15.50 2.10 9.61
C GLY A 124 15.68 3.07 8.43
N ALA A 125 15.30 2.68 7.21
CA ALA A 125 15.46 3.50 6.02
C ALA A 125 14.46 4.66 5.97
N GLU A 126 14.92 5.82 5.47
CA GLU A 126 14.10 6.99 5.20
C GLU A 126 13.46 6.87 3.80
N PRO A 127 12.11 6.89 3.68
CA PRO A 127 11.43 6.89 2.39
C PRO A 127 11.84 8.10 1.54
N LEU A 128 12.26 7.87 0.30
CA LEU A 128 12.64 8.93 -0.63
C LEU A 128 11.53 9.26 -1.62
N PHE A 129 11.08 8.24 -2.34
CA PHE A 129 10.04 8.40 -3.35
C PHE A 129 9.17 7.17 -3.49
N PHE A 130 8.00 7.44 -4.02
CA PHE A 130 6.96 6.48 -4.32
C PHE A 130 6.60 6.54 -5.80
N LEU A 131 6.28 5.40 -6.39
CA LEU A 131 5.69 5.26 -7.71
C LEU A 131 4.43 4.42 -7.58
N ASP A 132 3.38 4.76 -8.32
CA ASP A 132 2.15 3.99 -8.39
C ASP A 132 1.90 3.43 -9.79
N TYR A 133 1.21 2.30 -9.86
CA TYR A 133 0.63 1.76 -11.06
C TYR A 133 -0.85 1.51 -10.81
N MET A 134 -1.69 2.14 -11.62
CA MET A 134 -3.13 1.97 -11.60
C MET A 134 -3.61 1.32 -12.90
N ALA A 135 -4.29 0.19 -12.81
CA ALA A 135 -4.90 -0.50 -13.94
C ALA A 135 -6.43 -0.52 -13.79
N THR A 136 -7.16 -0.11 -14.81
CA THR A 136 -8.63 -0.03 -14.78
C THR A 136 -9.24 -0.53 -16.09
N GLY A 137 -10.50 -1.00 -16.03
CA GLY A 137 -11.23 -1.39 -17.25
C GLY A 137 -11.65 -0.21 -18.12
N ALA A 138 -11.96 0.92 -17.49
CA ALA A 138 -12.25 2.20 -18.13
C ALA A 138 -11.90 3.33 -17.16
N LEU A 139 -11.22 4.35 -17.63
CA LEU A 139 -10.80 5.48 -16.80
C LEU A 139 -12.02 6.28 -16.31
N SER A 140 -12.14 6.36 -14.99
CA SER A 140 -13.01 7.33 -14.30
C SER A 140 -12.13 8.42 -13.72
N PRO A 141 -11.97 9.59 -14.38
CA PRO A 141 -11.01 10.61 -13.94
C PRO A 141 -11.27 11.09 -12.51
N ASP A 142 -12.53 11.16 -12.08
CA ASP A 142 -12.90 11.61 -10.73
C ASP A 142 -12.48 10.60 -9.66
N ALA A 143 -12.84 9.32 -9.83
CA ALA A 143 -12.48 8.28 -8.89
C ALA A 143 -10.96 8.09 -8.82
N MET A 144 -10.28 8.05 -9.97
CA MET A 144 -8.82 7.88 -10.02
C MET A 144 -8.08 9.09 -9.44
N ALA A 145 -8.55 10.32 -9.65
CA ALA A 145 -7.97 11.49 -9.01
C ALA A 145 -8.08 11.42 -7.49
N THR A 146 -9.22 10.93 -6.96
CA THR A 146 -9.40 10.73 -5.52
C THR A 146 -8.44 9.67 -4.97
N VAL A 147 -8.17 8.59 -5.72
CA VAL A 147 -7.13 7.61 -5.35
C VAL A 147 -5.76 8.28 -5.27
N VAL A 148 -5.36 9.05 -6.30
CA VAL A 148 -4.06 9.74 -6.32
C VAL A 148 -3.96 10.79 -5.22
N GLU A 149 -5.04 11.49 -4.88
CA GLU A 149 -5.11 12.38 -3.71
C GLU A 149 -4.76 11.62 -2.42
N GLY A 150 -5.34 10.43 -2.23
CA GLY A 150 -5.00 9.54 -1.11
C GLY A 150 -3.54 9.08 -1.12
N ILE A 151 -3.00 8.72 -2.29
CA ILE A 151 -1.57 8.37 -2.44
C ILE A 151 -0.69 9.58 -2.07
N ALA A 152 -1.01 10.77 -2.57
CA ALA A 152 -0.28 11.99 -2.25
C ALA A 152 -0.34 12.32 -0.76
N ASP A 153 -1.49 12.11 -0.10
CA ASP A 153 -1.64 12.29 1.34
C ASP A 153 -0.79 11.32 2.13
N GLY A 154 -0.77 10.03 1.77
CA GLY A 154 0.09 9.03 2.37
C GLY A 154 1.58 9.38 2.19
N CYS A 155 1.98 9.82 1.00
CA CYS A 155 3.34 10.26 0.71
C CYS A 155 3.75 11.47 1.56
N ARG A 156 2.90 12.49 1.70
CA ARG A 156 3.16 13.66 2.54
C ARG A 156 3.31 13.30 4.02
N GLN A 157 2.43 12.46 4.55
CA GLN A 157 2.52 11.98 5.93
C GLN A 157 3.81 11.20 6.22
N SER A 158 4.36 10.57 5.19
CA SER A 158 5.59 9.76 5.30
C SER A 158 6.86 10.52 4.89
N GLY A 159 6.75 11.79 4.49
CA GLY A 159 7.89 12.57 3.99
C GLY A 159 8.47 12.02 2.68
N CYS A 160 7.69 11.34 1.88
CA CYS A 160 8.05 10.64 0.66
C CYS A 160 7.51 11.40 -0.57
N ALA A 161 8.31 11.55 -1.64
CA ALA A 161 7.83 12.19 -2.85
C ALA A 161 7.06 11.21 -3.76
N LEU A 162 5.82 11.53 -4.15
CA LEU A 162 5.18 10.84 -5.27
C LEU A 162 5.86 11.32 -6.56
N LEU A 163 6.82 10.52 -7.04
CA LEU A 163 7.75 10.94 -8.10
C LEU A 163 7.19 10.72 -9.50
N GLY A 164 6.21 9.84 -9.64
CA GLY A 164 5.53 9.49 -10.88
C GLY A 164 4.68 8.26 -10.71
N GLY A 165 4.09 7.82 -11.81
CA GLY A 165 3.26 6.63 -11.85
C GLY A 165 2.77 6.34 -13.25
N GLU A 166 1.92 5.33 -13.39
CA GLU A 166 1.29 4.93 -14.65
C GLU A 166 -0.18 4.65 -14.42
N THR A 167 -1.02 5.06 -15.38
CA THR A 167 -2.44 4.73 -15.39
C THR A 167 -2.79 4.03 -16.69
N ALA A 168 -3.13 2.76 -16.62
CA ALA A 168 -3.42 1.92 -17.78
C ALA A 168 -4.93 1.64 -17.90
N GLU A 169 -5.53 2.01 -19.04
CA GLU A 169 -6.84 1.51 -19.41
C GLU A 169 -6.68 0.13 -20.09
N MET A 170 -7.31 -0.87 -19.51
CA MET A 170 -7.24 -2.27 -19.94
C MET A 170 -8.65 -2.83 -20.19
N PRO A 171 -9.36 -2.34 -21.23
CA PRO A 171 -10.72 -2.78 -21.52
C PRO A 171 -10.75 -4.28 -21.82
N GLY A 172 -11.69 -4.98 -21.16
CA GLY A 172 -11.81 -6.44 -21.28
C GLY A 172 -10.91 -7.24 -20.32
N PHE A 173 -9.92 -6.63 -19.69
CA PHE A 173 -9.13 -7.25 -18.61
C PHE A 173 -9.76 -6.99 -17.25
N TYR A 174 -10.06 -5.73 -16.94
CA TYR A 174 -10.85 -5.34 -15.77
C TYR A 174 -12.29 -5.00 -16.19
N PRO A 175 -13.30 -5.35 -15.38
CA PRO A 175 -14.66 -4.87 -15.60
C PRO A 175 -14.73 -3.33 -15.51
N PRO A 176 -15.69 -2.68 -16.18
CA PRO A 176 -15.91 -1.24 -16.03
C PRO A 176 -16.11 -0.85 -14.55
N GLY A 177 -15.48 0.22 -14.10
CA GLY A 177 -15.53 0.70 -12.72
C GLY A 177 -14.68 -0.09 -11.73
N ARG A 178 -13.95 -1.11 -12.19
CA ARG A 178 -12.97 -1.84 -11.38
C ARG A 178 -11.55 -1.40 -11.72
N TYR A 179 -10.72 -1.33 -10.70
CA TYR A 179 -9.30 -1.00 -10.83
C TYR A 179 -8.46 -1.79 -9.84
N ASP A 180 -7.19 -1.92 -10.14
CA ASP A 180 -6.16 -2.47 -9.26
C ASP A 180 -5.02 -1.46 -9.08
N LEU A 181 -4.33 -1.57 -7.96
CA LEU A 181 -3.27 -0.65 -7.53
C LEU A 181 -2.03 -1.43 -7.14
N ALA A 182 -0.87 -0.99 -7.62
CA ALA A 182 0.43 -1.42 -7.14
C ALA A 182 1.29 -0.21 -6.80
N GLY A 183 2.01 -0.28 -5.68
CA GLY A 183 2.91 0.76 -5.20
C GLY A 183 4.35 0.27 -5.14
N PHE A 184 5.28 1.21 -5.31
CA PHE A 184 6.72 0.97 -5.24
C PHE A 184 7.34 2.08 -4.42
N CYS A 185 7.87 1.75 -3.26
CA CYS A 185 8.62 2.67 -2.41
C CYS A 185 10.12 2.41 -2.56
N VAL A 186 10.89 3.50 -2.64
CA VAL A 186 12.34 3.46 -2.53
C VAL A 186 12.76 4.36 -1.37
N ALA A 187 13.55 3.80 -0.47
CA ALA A 187 14.05 4.43 0.74
C ALA A 187 15.60 4.38 0.75
N VAL A 188 16.23 5.10 1.65
CA VAL A 188 17.67 5.11 1.82
C VAL A 188 18.06 5.00 3.29
N VAL A 189 19.13 4.28 3.56
CA VAL A 189 19.77 4.19 4.88
C VAL A 189 21.28 4.12 4.71
N ASP A 190 22.06 4.65 5.65
CA ASP A 190 23.49 4.36 5.68
C ASP A 190 23.72 2.89 6.10
N GLU A 191 24.65 2.21 5.46
CA GLU A 191 24.96 0.80 5.72
C GLU A 191 25.24 0.52 7.20
N ASP A 192 25.90 1.47 7.90
CA ASP A 192 26.20 1.36 9.33
C ASP A 192 24.99 1.64 10.25
N ALA A 193 23.84 2.07 9.70
CA ALA A 193 22.63 2.42 10.43
C ALA A 193 21.44 1.47 10.10
N VAL A 194 21.69 0.41 9.36
CA VAL A 194 20.65 -0.58 9.01
C VAL A 194 20.18 -1.31 10.26
N ILE A 195 18.86 -1.37 10.46
CA ILE A 195 18.23 -2.19 11.48
C ILE A 195 17.81 -3.51 10.82
N ASP A 196 18.57 -4.57 11.04
CA ASP A 196 18.42 -5.87 10.37
C ASP A 196 18.13 -7.04 11.34
N GLY A 197 17.97 -6.75 12.63
CA GLY A 197 17.75 -7.75 13.66
C GLY A 197 19.03 -8.37 14.25
N SER A 198 20.22 -8.05 13.73
CA SER A 198 21.48 -8.62 14.20
C SER A 198 21.80 -8.31 15.68
N GLU A 199 21.25 -7.21 16.21
CA GLU A 199 21.40 -6.79 17.60
C GLU A 199 20.35 -7.40 18.55
N VAL A 200 19.36 -8.13 18.02
CA VAL A 200 18.33 -8.78 18.84
C VAL A 200 18.94 -9.84 19.75
N GLN A 201 18.56 -9.81 21.01
CA GLN A 201 19.07 -10.75 22.01
C GLN A 201 17.95 -11.26 22.94
N ALA A 202 18.19 -12.38 23.56
CA ALA A 202 17.28 -12.89 24.59
C ALA A 202 17.17 -11.89 25.76
N GLY A 203 15.95 -11.59 26.18
CA GLY A 203 15.63 -10.57 27.18
C GLY A 203 15.16 -9.24 26.57
N ASP A 204 15.30 -9.02 25.25
CA ASP A 204 14.68 -7.89 24.60
C ASP A 204 13.16 -7.96 24.71
N ARG A 205 12.53 -6.78 24.73
CA ARG A 205 11.08 -6.63 24.83
C ARG A 205 10.48 -6.38 23.45
N ILE A 206 9.22 -6.76 23.30
CA ILE A 206 8.42 -6.51 22.12
C ILE A 206 7.38 -5.47 22.44
N VAL A 207 7.49 -4.27 21.85
CA VAL A 207 6.46 -3.25 21.93
C VAL A 207 5.57 -3.34 20.70
N GLY A 208 4.29 -3.65 20.93
CA GLY A 208 3.26 -3.66 19.89
C GLY A 208 2.61 -2.31 19.74
N VAL A 209 2.58 -1.77 18.52
CA VAL A 209 1.96 -0.49 18.17
C VAL A 209 0.60 -0.73 17.54
N SER A 210 -0.40 0.04 17.95
CA SER A 210 -1.80 -0.14 17.52
C SER A 210 -2.00 -0.06 16.02
N SER A 211 -2.88 -0.91 15.48
CA SER A 211 -3.46 -0.76 14.13
C SER A 211 -4.69 0.15 14.15
N SER A 212 -5.08 0.67 12.98
CA SER A 212 -6.34 1.42 12.78
C SER A 212 -7.57 0.51 12.72
N GLY A 213 -7.35 -0.78 12.52
CA GLY A 213 -8.33 -1.83 12.26
C GLY A 213 -7.69 -2.98 11.51
N VAL A 214 -8.39 -3.50 10.51
CA VAL A 214 -7.92 -4.65 9.70
C VAL A 214 -6.68 -4.31 8.86
N HIS A 215 -6.44 -3.02 8.58
CA HIS A 215 -5.48 -2.54 7.60
C HIS A 215 -5.87 -2.97 6.18
N SER A 216 -4.96 -3.61 5.42
CA SER A 216 -5.25 -4.04 4.05
C SER A 216 -5.21 -5.57 3.88
N ASN A 217 -5.13 -6.32 4.97
CA ASN A 217 -4.95 -7.78 4.93
C ASN A 217 -6.21 -8.54 5.39
N GLY A 218 -6.39 -9.76 4.89
CA GLY A 218 -7.51 -10.63 5.27
C GLY A 218 -8.85 -10.27 4.61
N PHE A 219 -8.90 -9.34 3.66
CA PHE A 219 -10.16 -8.86 3.06
C PHE A 219 -10.91 -9.89 2.22
N SER A 220 -10.26 -10.93 1.70
CA SER A 220 -10.96 -12.04 1.06
C SER A 220 -11.88 -12.76 2.06
N LEU A 221 -11.41 -12.97 3.30
CA LEU A 221 -12.22 -13.54 4.38
C LEU A 221 -13.28 -12.55 4.86
N VAL A 222 -12.91 -11.27 5.08
CA VAL A 222 -13.86 -10.22 5.46
C VAL A 222 -15.03 -10.16 4.49
N ARG A 223 -14.77 -10.05 3.18
CA ARG A 223 -15.83 -10.01 2.15
C ARG A 223 -16.72 -11.22 2.17
N LYS A 224 -16.14 -12.42 2.38
CA LYS A 224 -16.94 -13.66 2.50
C LYS A 224 -17.85 -13.64 3.72
N ILE A 225 -17.37 -13.11 4.85
CA ILE A 225 -18.20 -12.94 6.06
C ILE A 225 -19.36 -11.96 5.79
N LEU A 226 -19.06 -10.80 5.18
CA LEU A 226 -20.08 -9.80 4.85
C LEU A 226 -21.17 -10.37 3.94
N GLU A 227 -20.77 -11.08 2.87
CA GLU A 227 -21.67 -11.75 1.94
C GLU A 227 -22.56 -12.79 2.65
N THR A 228 -21.93 -13.66 3.44
CA THR A 228 -22.64 -14.78 4.12
C THR A 228 -23.64 -14.28 5.13
N ASN A 229 -23.39 -13.15 5.79
CA ASN A 229 -24.26 -12.57 6.81
C ASN A 229 -25.21 -11.49 6.27
N GLY A 230 -25.23 -11.24 4.96
CA GLY A 230 -26.10 -10.23 4.34
C GLY A 230 -25.85 -8.82 4.87
N VAL A 231 -24.59 -8.48 5.12
CA VAL A 231 -24.20 -7.15 5.63
C VAL A 231 -24.46 -6.07 4.60
N SER A 232 -25.08 -4.97 5.01
CA SER A 232 -25.34 -3.80 4.19
C SER A 232 -24.49 -2.59 4.64
N ALA A 233 -24.57 -1.51 3.87
CA ALA A 233 -23.91 -0.24 4.21
C ALA A 233 -24.41 0.35 5.54
N GLU A 234 -25.63 0.04 5.94
CA GLU A 234 -26.27 0.51 7.17
C GLU A 234 -25.92 -0.36 8.38
N THR A 235 -25.27 -1.51 8.18
CA THR A 235 -24.90 -2.41 9.29
C THR A 235 -23.99 -1.72 10.28
N ARG A 236 -24.35 -1.80 11.55
CA ARG A 236 -23.63 -1.20 12.67
C ARG A 236 -23.12 -2.28 13.62
N PHE A 237 -22.09 -1.94 14.39
CA PHE A 237 -21.46 -2.88 15.33
C PHE A 237 -20.85 -2.16 16.53
N GLY A 238 -20.51 -2.95 17.54
CA GLY A 238 -19.80 -2.48 18.73
C GLY A 238 -20.69 -1.71 19.69
N SER A 239 -20.12 -1.38 20.84
CA SER A 239 -20.79 -0.63 21.92
C SER A 239 -21.16 0.80 21.51
N ASP A 240 -20.37 1.39 20.60
CA ASP A 240 -20.54 2.77 20.13
C ASP A 240 -21.45 2.86 18.88
N ASP A 241 -22.08 1.76 18.49
CA ASP A 241 -22.97 1.69 17.32
C ASP A 241 -22.32 2.28 16.05
N GLN A 242 -21.09 1.84 15.71
CA GLN A 242 -20.32 2.34 14.58
C GLN A 242 -20.76 1.69 13.27
N PRO A 243 -20.68 2.42 12.13
CA PRO A 243 -20.89 1.83 10.82
C PRO A 243 -19.78 0.80 10.51
N LEU A 244 -20.14 -0.46 10.30
CA LEU A 244 -19.19 -1.56 10.10
C LEU A 244 -18.30 -1.34 8.88
N ILE A 245 -18.89 -0.96 7.75
CA ILE A 245 -18.15 -0.73 6.50
C ILE A 245 -17.09 0.38 6.67
N GLN A 246 -17.43 1.47 7.35
CA GLN A 246 -16.48 2.55 7.63
C GLN A 246 -15.32 2.08 8.51
N ALA A 247 -15.60 1.24 9.51
CA ALA A 247 -14.55 0.67 10.36
C ALA A 247 -13.62 -0.27 9.59
N LEU A 248 -14.17 -1.07 8.67
CA LEU A 248 -13.39 -1.95 7.78
C LEU A 248 -12.55 -1.17 6.79
N LEU A 249 -13.05 -0.05 6.27
CA LEU A 249 -12.36 0.76 5.25
C LEU A 249 -11.39 1.79 5.85
N LYS A 250 -11.24 1.89 7.17
CA LYS A 250 -10.20 2.75 7.76
C LYS A 250 -8.85 2.47 7.11
N PRO A 251 -8.09 3.53 6.74
CA PRO A 251 -6.79 3.33 6.11
C PRO A 251 -5.78 2.70 7.08
N THR A 252 -4.86 1.97 6.51
CA THR A 252 -3.68 1.43 7.20
C THR A 252 -2.90 2.57 7.84
N HIS A 253 -2.46 2.40 9.07
CA HIS A 253 -1.60 3.38 9.73
C HIS A 253 -0.24 3.50 9.02
N LEU A 254 0.22 4.73 8.89
CA LEU A 254 1.57 5.08 8.41
C LEU A 254 2.49 5.25 9.62
N TYR A 255 3.43 4.33 9.81
CA TYR A 255 4.35 4.36 10.96
C TYR A 255 5.64 5.13 10.70
N GLY A 256 5.83 5.69 9.48
CA GLY A 256 7.05 6.37 9.07
C GLY A 256 7.47 7.51 9.99
N ALA A 257 6.55 8.39 10.38
CA ALA A 257 6.84 9.49 11.30
C ALA A 257 7.24 9.00 12.71
N LEU A 258 6.61 7.91 13.19
CA LEU A 258 6.97 7.28 14.46
C LEU A 258 8.37 6.69 14.41
N VAL A 259 8.68 5.87 13.39
CA VAL A 259 10.00 5.24 13.24
C VAL A 259 11.10 6.31 13.13
N LYS A 260 10.88 7.34 12.33
CA LYS A 260 11.79 8.48 12.23
C LYS A 260 12.03 9.13 13.60
N ARG A 261 10.97 9.37 14.38
CA ARG A 261 11.08 9.97 15.71
C ARG A 261 11.87 9.09 16.68
N LEU A 262 11.64 7.77 16.64
CA LEU A 262 12.38 6.82 17.48
C LEU A 262 13.88 6.84 17.15
N ILE A 263 14.24 6.83 15.86
CA ILE A 263 15.64 6.91 15.42
C ILE A 263 16.27 8.26 15.83
N GLU A 264 15.60 9.39 15.61
CA GLU A 264 16.07 10.72 15.98
C GLU A 264 16.25 10.92 17.50
N SER A 265 15.56 10.12 18.33
CA SER A 265 15.69 10.13 19.78
C SER A 265 16.71 9.12 20.32
N ASP A 266 17.53 8.54 19.46
CA ASP A 266 18.50 7.50 19.79
C ASP A 266 17.86 6.29 20.56
N THR A 267 16.60 5.98 20.27
CA THR A 267 15.95 4.78 20.82
C THR A 267 16.66 3.53 20.28
N PRO A 268 17.18 2.64 21.13
CA PRO A 268 17.89 1.46 20.68
C PRO A 268 16.91 0.41 20.07
N LEU A 269 16.64 0.55 18.79
CA LEU A 269 15.81 -0.38 18.04
C LEU A 269 16.67 -1.51 17.50
N HIS A 270 16.47 -2.74 18.00
CA HIS A 270 17.20 -3.91 17.53
C HIS A 270 16.54 -4.54 16.32
N ALA A 271 15.21 -4.49 16.22
CA ALA A 271 14.44 -4.94 15.06
C ALA A 271 13.06 -4.30 15.02
N MET A 272 12.43 -4.36 13.86
CA MET A 272 11.05 -3.94 13.64
C MET A 272 10.32 -4.91 12.73
N ALA A 273 9.00 -5.04 12.89
CA ALA A 273 8.17 -5.85 12.02
C ALA A 273 6.84 -5.15 11.70
N HIS A 274 6.50 -5.08 10.41
CA HIS A 274 5.18 -4.68 9.94
C HIS A 274 4.25 -5.90 9.98
N ILE A 275 3.11 -5.80 10.66
CA ILE A 275 2.16 -6.91 10.83
C ILE A 275 1.12 -6.87 9.74
N THR A 276 1.28 -7.73 8.75
CA THR A 276 0.45 -7.88 7.56
C THR A 276 -0.28 -9.22 7.53
N GLY A 277 -0.55 -9.79 6.36
CA GLY A 277 -1.09 -11.14 6.20
C GLY A 277 -0.22 -12.18 6.91
N GLY A 278 -0.84 -13.16 7.54
CA GLY A 278 -0.15 -14.08 8.44
C GLY A 278 -0.05 -13.60 9.89
N GLY A 279 -0.43 -12.33 10.18
CA GLY A 279 -0.46 -11.78 11.53
C GLY A 279 0.90 -11.80 12.25
N ILE A 280 0.89 -11.69 13.57
CA ILE A 280 2.10 -11.76 14.41
C ILE A 280 2.87 -13.08 14.19
N PRO A 281 2.21 -14.26 14.08
CA PRO A 281 2.93 -15.54 13.94
C PRO A 281 3.90 -15.60 12.75
N GLU A 282 3.57 -14.96 11.62
CA GLU A 282 4.38 -15.05 10.40
C GLU A 282 5.27 -13.82 10.16
N ASN A 283 4.90 -12.65 10.70
CA ASN A 283 5.65 -11.43 10.42
C ASN A 283 6.72 -11.12 11.47
N LEU A 284 6.43 -11.31 12.75
CA LEU A 284 7.42 -11.03 13.81
C LEU A 284 8.70 -11.88 13.69
N PRO A 285 8.65 -13.18 13.36
CA PRO A 285 9.86 -13.98 13.22
C PRO A 285 10.80 -13.54 12.10
N ARG A 286 10.30 -12.80 11.10
CA ARG A 286 11.12 -12.36 9.95
C ARG A 286 12.26 -11.41 10.33
N CYS A 287 12.16 -10.78 11.48
CA CYS A 287 13.19 -9.86 11.98
C CYS A 287 14.02 -10.47 13.12
N LEU A 288 13.85 -11.75 13.43
CA LEU A 288 14.60 -12.43 14.50
C LEU A 288 15.74 -13.26 13.92
N PRO A 289 16.94 -13.20 14.51
CA PRO A 289 18.04 -14.07 14.11
C PRO A 289 17.81 -15.53 14.55
N ASP A 290 18.53 -16.44 13.92
CA ASP A 290 18.50 -17.86 14.24
C ASP A 290 18.79 -18.10 15.72
N GLY A 291 18.05 -19.02 16.34
CA GLY A 291 18.22 -19.35 17.75
C GLY A 291 17.43 -18.48 18.72
N LEU A 292 16.69 -17.49 18.22
CA LEU A 292 15.77 -16.68 19.01
C LEU A 292 14.31 -16.88 18.58
N ILE A 293 13.42 -16.76 19.56
CA ILE A 293 11.96 -16.87 19.38
C ILE A 293 11.27 -15.75 20.14
N ALA A 294 10.07 -15.38 19.70
CA ALA A 294 9.23 -14.42 20.40
C ALA A 294 8.26 -15.15 21.34
N LYS A 295 8.07 -14.62 22.55
CA LYS A 295 6.97 -15.01 23.44
C LYS A 295 6.04 -13.84 23.59
N VAL A 296 4.81 -13.96 23.08
CA VAL A 296 3.78 -12.92 23.05
C VAL A 296 2.72 -13.22 24.10
N ALA A 297 2.20 -12.18 24.75
CA ALA A 297 1.18 -12.21 25.78
C ALA A 297 -0.09 -11.47 25.28
N PRO A 298 -1.05 -12.18 24.64
CA PRO A 298 -2.23 -11.57 24.02
C PRO A 298 -3.12 -10.76 24.97
N GLU A 299 -3.07 -11.04 26.23
CA GLU A 299 -3.85 -10.35 27.30
C GLU A 299 -3.32 -8.94 27.60
N ARG A 300 -2.17 -8.55 27.07
CA ARG A 300 -1.53 -7.25 27.36
C ARG A 300 -2.07 -6.09 26.54
N TRP A 301 -2.86 -6.35 25.51
CA TRP A 301 -3.58 -5.31 24.77
C TRP A 301 -5.02 -5.71 24.49
N PRO A 302 -5.93 -4.73 24.37
CA PRO A 302 -7.33 -5.02 24.14
C PRO A 302 -7.57 -5.47 22.69
N ARG A 303 -8.26 -6.59 22.52
CA ARG A 303 -8.83 -6.96 21.22
C ARG A 303 -9.98 -6.00 20.89
N SER A 304 -9.95 -5.35 19.73
CA SER A 304 -11.02 -4.46 19.33
C SER A 304 -12.32 -5.20 19.03
N GLU A 305 -13.46 -4.51 19.20
CA GLU A 305 -14.79 -5.05 18.93
C GLU A 305 -14.94 -5.48 17.44
N LEU A 306 -14.20 -4.84 16.51
CA LEU A 306 -14.20 -5.20 15.10
C LEU A 306 -13.69 -6.64 14.88
N PHE A 307 -12.58 -7.02 15.51
CA PHE A 307 -12.07 -8.39 15.39
C PHE A 307 -12.95 -9.41 16.09
N SER A 308 -13.58 -9.02 17.22
CA SER A 308 -14.56 -9.87 17.91
C SER A 308 -15.81 -10.07 17.06
N TRP A 309 -16.25 -9.03 16.34
CA TRP A 309 -17.37 -9.11 15.41
C TRP A 309 -17.04 -10.05 14.23
N LEU A 310 -15.87 -9.86 13.59
CA LEU A 310 -15.42 -10.72 12.49
C LEU A 310 -15.32 -12.18 12.92
N GLN A 311 -14.76 -12.44 14.10
CA GLN A 311 -14.63 -13.79 14.63
C GLN A 311 -15.99 -14.46 14.82
N SER A 312 -16.93 -13.78 15.48
CA SER A 312 -18.24 -14.34 15.80
C SER A 312 -19.10 -14.57 14.58
N HIS A 313 -19.12 -13.62 13.61
CA HIS A 313 -19.93 -13.73 12.39
C HIS A 313 -19.30 -14.62 11.31
N GLY A 314 -17.97 -14.78 11.36
CA GLY A 314 -17.25 -15.71 10.49
C GLY A 314 -17.07 -17.10 11.08
N GLU A 315 -17.48 -17.33 12.34
CA GLU A 315 -17.20 -18.56 13.09
C GLU A 315 -15.72 -18.98 12.99
N ILE A 316 -14.82 -17.97 13.00
CA ILE A 316 -13.39 -18.17 12.75
C ILE A 316 -12.75 -18.79 14.00
N LYS A 317 -12.01 -19.88 13.81
CA LYS A 317 -11.20 -20.48 14.88
C LYS A 317 -10.13 -19.48 15.34
N GLU A 318 -9.83 -19.50 16.63
CA GLU A 318 -8.88 -18.57 17.23
C GLU A 318 -7.52 -18.60 16.52
N ARG A 319 -6.99 -19.76 16.21
CA ARG A 319 -5.76 -19.94 15.45
C ARG A 319 -5.80 -19.25 14.09
N ASP A 320 -6.85 -19.48 13.31
CA ASP A 320 -6.98 -18.94 11.95
C ASP A 320 -7.13 -17.41 11.99
N LEU A 321 -7.75 -16.88 13.05
CA LEU A 321 -7.86 -15.44 13.31
C LEU A 321 -6.47 -14.80 13.47
N TRP A 322 -5.57 -15.44 14.24
CA TRP A 322 -4.19 -14.98 14.46
C TRP A 322 -3.32 -15.07 13.21
N HIS A 323 -3.57 -16.04 12.33
CA HIS A 323 -2.86 -16.19 11.06
C HIS A 323 -3.46 -15.36 9.92
N THR A 324 -4.57 -14.66 10.14
CA THR A 324 -5.21 -13.84 9.11
C THR A 324 -5.07 -12.35 9.39
N PHE A 325 -5.21 -11.94 10.66
CA PHE A 325 -5.35 -10.53 11.04
C PHE A 325 -4.27 -10.07 12.00
N ASN A 326 -4.08 -8.75 12.04
CA ASN A 326 -3.15 -8.08 12.96
C ASN A 326 -3.65 -8.01 14.42
N LEU A 327 -4.93 -8.27 14.67
CA LEU A 327 -5.61 -8.28 15.97
C LEU A 327 -5.35 -7.05 16.87
N GLY A 328 -5.15 -5.90 16.23
CA GLY A 328 -4.96 -4.62 16.92
C GLY A 328 -3.49 -4.16 17.00
N ILE A 329 -2.54 -5.00 16.59
CA ILE A 329 -1.11 -4.65 16.50
C ILE A 329 -0.70 -4.58 15.04
N GLY A 330 -0.43 -3.37 14.54
CA GLY A 330 -0.02 -3.17 13.14
C GLY A 330 1.49 -3.12 12.94
N TYR A 331 2.25 -2.86 14.02
CA TYR A 331 3.71 -2.76 13.97
C TYR A 331 4.32 -3.26 15.29
N CYS A 332 5.49 -3.89 15.22
CA CYS A 332 6.24 -4.33 16.38
C CYS A 332 7.63 -3.69 16.40
N LEU A 333 8.07 -3.27 17.59
CA LEU A 333 9.42 -2.80 17.89
C LEU A 333 10.07 -3.80 18.83
N VAL A 334 11.29 -4.24 18.52
CA VAL A 334 12.12 -5.09 19.39
C VAL A 334 13.26 -4.24 19.93
N LEU A 335 13.37 -4.16 21.26
CA LEU A 335 14.30 -3.25 21.92
C LEU A 335 14.63 -3.70 23.35
N PRO A 336 15.74 -3.21 23.97
CA PRO A 336 16.07 -3.51 25.35
C PRO A 336 14.99 -3.08 26.35
N GLY A 337 14.80 -3.87 27.40
CA GLY A 337 13.75 -3.61 28.39
C GLY A 337 13.80 -2.22 29.03
N ALA A 338 15.00 -1.63 29.17
CA ALA A 338 15.18 -0.27 29.70
C ALA A 338 14.61 0.84 28.79
N ALA A 339 14.42 0.57 27.49
CA ALA A 339 13.92 1.54 26.52
C ALA A 339 12.40 1.47 26.29
N VAL A 340 11.71 0.47 26.85
CA VAL A 340 10.27 0.21 26.62
C VAL A 340 9.39 1.42 26.97
N GLU A 341 9.57 2.00 28.14
CA GLU A 341 8.74 3.11 28.62
C GLU A 341 8.87 4.33 27.70
N ALA A 342 10.10 4.69 27.35
CA ALA A 342 10.38 5.81 26.43
C ALA A 342 9.82 5.53 25.02
N ALA A 343 9.94 4.30 24.50
CA ALA A 343 9.39 3.93 23.21
C ALA A 343 7.86 4.03 23.18
N ILE A 344 7.19 3.57 24.23
CA ILE A 344 5.72 3.70 24.37
C ILE A 344 5.32 5.18 24.43
N GLU A 345 6.04 6.01 25.19
CA GLU A 345 5.78 7.44 25.25
C GLU A 345 5.92 8.12 23.88
N HIS A 346 6.94 7.76 23.09
CA HIS A 346 7.08 8.24 21.72
C HIS A 346 5.92 7.80 20.81
N CYS A 347 5.44 6.57 20.95
CA CYS A 347 4.26 6.11 20.22
C CYS A 347 3.02 6.97 20.56
N GLU A 348 2.78 7.23 21.84
CA GLU A 348 1.65 8.04 22.32
C GLU A 348 1.73 9.49 21.83
N GLN A 349 2.91 10.09 21.84
CA GLN A 349 3.15 11.44 21.29
C GLN A 349 2.86 11.54 19.80
N GLN A 350 3.00 10.43 19.06
CA GLN A 350 2.63 10.32 17.65
C GLN A 350 1.17 9.87 17.42
N GLY A 351 0.37 9.74 18.49
CA GLY A 351 -1.04 9.39 18.42
C GLY A 351 -1.33 7.89 18.33
N PHE A 352 -0.33 7.03 18.55
CA PHE A 352 -0.51 5.59 18.58
C PHE A 352 -0.62 5.07 20.01
N LYS A 353 -1.50 4.12 20.25
CA LYS A 353 -1.43 3.31 21.47
C LYS A 353 -0.33 2.27 21.29
N ALA A 354 0.39 1.97 22.35
CA ALA A 354 1.42 0.95 22.34
C ALA A 354 1.46 0.18 23.68
N TRP A 355 1.93 -1.06 23.62
CA TRP A 355 1.96 -1.95 24.77
C TRP A 355 3.23 -2.81 24.72
N ASP A 356 3.77 -3.12 25.88
CA ASP A 356 4.79 -4.17 26.04
C ASP A 356 4.09 -5.54 25.93
N ILE A 357 4.11 -6.13 24.74
CA ILE A 357 3.33 -7.32 24.39
C ILE A 357 4.10 -8.64 24.58
N GLY A 358 5.39 -8.60 24.88
CA GLY A 358 6.16 -9.83 24.98
C GLY A 358 7.65 -9.64 25.14
N GLU A 359 8.38 -10.75 24.97
CA GLU A 359 9.83 -10.81 25.13
C GLU A 359 10.47 -11.74 24.11
N ILE A 360 11.74 -11.52 23.81
CA ILE A 360 12.57 -12.40 23.00
C ILE A 360 13.25 -13.41 23.92
N MET A 361 13.25 -14.68 23.52
CA MET A 361 13.83 -15.79 24.27
C MET A 361 14.80 -16.58 23.38
N ALA A 362 15.78 -17.20 24.00
CA ALA A 362 16.57 -18.23 23.30
C ALA A 362 15.70 -19.47 23.06
N THR A 363 15.79 -20.05 21.87
CA THR A 363 15.12 -21.34 21.59
C THR A 363 15.74 -22.44 22.40
N THR A 364 14.92 -23.38 22.86
CA THR A 364 15.38 -24.57 23.56
C THR A 364 15.79 -25.74 22.61
N GLY A 365 15.58 -25.49 21.28
CA GLY A 365 15.77 -26.51 20.25
C GLY A 365 14.64 -27.53 20.15
N HIS A 366 13.59 -27.37 20.94
CA HIS A 366 12.36 -28.18 20.94
C HIS A 366 11.10 -27.35 20.68
N ASP A 367 11.28 -26.09 20.36
CA ASP A 367 10.15 -25.18 20.11
C ASP A 367 9.62 -25.42 18.69
N ASP A 368 8.37 -25.85 18.58
CA ASP A 368 7.69 -26.13 17.31
C ASP A 368 7.23 -24.85 16.57
N SER A 369 7.31 -23.68 17.23
CA SER A 369 6.87 -22.41 16.68
C SER A 369 7.87 -21.29 17.01
N PRO A 370 8.15 -20.39 16.05
CA PRO A 370 8.99 -19.20 16.29
C PRO A 370 8.29 -18.14 17.16
N VAL A 371 6.98 -18.29 17.41
CA VAL A 371 6.21 -17.42 18.31
C VAL A 371 5.42 -18.29 19.29
N LEU A 372 5.70 -18.11 20.58
CA LEU A 372 5.00 -18.76 21.68
C LEU A 372 3.95 -17.84 22.31
N GLY A 373 3.03 -18.42 23.07
CA GLY A 373 2.00 -17.70 23.83
C GLY A 373 0.75 -17.34 23.02
N LEU A 374 0.73 -17.64 21.72
CA LEU A 374 -0.45 -17.48 20.89
C LEU A 374 -1.31 -18.75 20.88
N PRO A 375 -2.62 -18.66 20.69
CA PRO A 375 -3.51 -19.80 20.58
C PRO A 375 -3.09 -20.76 19.45
N ALA A 376 -3.02 -22.06 19.76
CA ALA A 376 -2.62 -23.13 18.84
C ALA A 376 -3.71 -23.50 17.83
#